data_b46f090033cf3072244c48b06b802e83
#
_entry.id   b46f090033cf3072244c48b06b802e83
#
_cell.length_a   1.000
_cell.length_b   1.000
_cell.length_c   1.000
_cell.angle_alpha   90.00
_cell.angle_beta   90.00
_cell.angle_gamma   90.00
#
_symmetry.space_group_name_H-M   'P 1'
#
loop_
_entity.id
_entity.type
_entity.pdbx_description
1 polymer ?
#
loop_
_entity_poly.entity_id
_entity_poly.type
_entity_poly.pdbx_seq_one_letter_code
_entity_poly.pdbx_strand_id
1 'polypeptide(L)'
;MEVRTRFAPSPTGYMHIGNLRTALYEYLIAKSQGGKFILRIEDTDQGRLVEGSLDVIYKTMKMTGLQYDEGPDIGGEYGPYVQSERMGLYMGYAKELVEKGEAYYCFCTKERLESLKEANAEGVSFAKYDRHCLHLSPEEVQAKLAAGEPFVIRQKMPESGTTSFHDMVYGDITVDNAELDDQILMKADGFPTYNFANVVDDHLMHITHVVRGSEYLSSTPKYNLLYKAFGWEPPIYVHLPAVMRDAHHKLSKRHGDKSFEDLVNEGYVVEAIVNYIALLGWSPSDNVEIFTLKELEQKFDMAGLSKSPSIFDIKKLTWMNSEYLKAMDFDKYFELARPKLEEALAGTDLDLKKIAALLQKRLETLNDIPRLVDFFKELPDYSTELYTHKKMKTNDEIALSSLQAALPVLENLSDWNETAIHDSLMALVGELGIKNGQLF
;
A
#
# COMPACT_ATOMS: atom_id res chain seq x y z
N MET A 1 5.50 -16.58 -22.51
CA MET A 1 4.50 -15.48 -22.50
C MET A 1 5.08 -14.35 -21.64
N GLU A 2 5.00 -13.10 -22.09
CA GLU A 2 5.48 -11.95 -21.31
C GLU A 2 4.67 -11.81 -20.01
N VAL A 3 5.34 -11.58 -18.88
CA VAL A 3 4.65 -11.36 -17.62
C VAL A 3 3.95 -10.00 -17.65
N ARG A 4 2.67 -9.98 -17.30
CA ARG A 4 1.84 -8.77 -17.27
C ARG A 4 1.04 -8.76 -15.97
N THR A 5 1.27 -7.74 -15.17
CA THR A 5 0.53 -7.48 -13.92
C THR A 5 -0.24 -6.18 -14.05
N ARG A 6 -1.18 -5.93 -13.16
CA ARG A 6 -1.92 -4.67 -13.15
C ARG A 6 -2.23 -4.22 -11.74
N PHE A 7 -1.92 -2.97 -11.42
CA PHE A 7 -2.54 -2.27 -10.31
C PHE A 7 -3.89 -1.71 -10.77
N ALA A 8 -4.94 -2.11 -10.09
CA ALA A 8 -6.31 -1.82 -10.50
C ALA A 8 -7.12 -1.14 -9.36
N PRO A 9 -6.71 0.10 -8.97
CA PRO A 9 -7.37 0.80 -7.87
C PRO A 9 -8.73 1.37 -8.29
N SER A 10 -9.69 1.31 -7.34
CA SER A 10 -10.88 2.15 -7.43
C SER A 10 -10.57 3.54 -6.87
N PRO A 11 -10.98 4.63 -7.53
CA PRO A 11 -10.68 6.00 -7.11
C PRO A 11 -11.59 6.43 -5.93
N THR A 12 -11.31 5.92 -4.73
CA THR A 12 -12.12 6.09 -3.52
C THR A 12 -11.43 6.88 -2.40
N GLY A 13 -10.37 7.64 -2.71
CA GLY A 13 -9.64 8.50 -1.79
C GLY A 13 -8.13 8.22 -1.72
N TYR A 14 -7.53 8.46 -0.56
CA TYR A 14 -6.08 8.34 -0.36
C TYR A 14 -5.55 6.91 -0.53
N MET A 15 -4.26 6.78 -0.84
CA MET A 15 -3.61 5.50 -1.00
C MET A 15 -3.36 4.82 0.36
N HIS A 16 -4.08 3.73 0.62
CA HIS A 16 -3.88 2.91 1.81
C HIS A 16 -2.58 2.09 1.68
N ILE A 17 -1.85 1.89 2.79
CA ILE A 17 -0.58 1.13 2.80
C ILE A 17 -0.75 -0.28 2.20
N GLY A 18 -1.88 -0.95 2.49
CA GLY A 18 -2.17 -2.27 1.89
C GLY A 18 -2.32 -2.22 0.37
N ASN A 19 -2.95 -1.18 -0.17
CA ASN A 19 -3.09 -1.01 -1.63
C ASN A 19 -1.74 -0.67 -2.27
N LEU A 20 -0.94 0.19 -1.63
CA LEU A 20 0.40 0.51 -2.11
C LEU A 20 1.32 -0.73 -2.09
N ARG A 21 1.19 -1.60 -1.05
CA ARG A 21 1.90 -2.88 -1.02
C ARG A 21 1.49 -3.78 -2.20
N THR A 22 0.21 -3.86 -2.49
CA THR A 22 -0.28 -4.64 -3.63
C THR A 22 0.31 -4.08 -4.94
N ALA A 23 0.24 -2.77 -5.16
CA ALA A 23 0.85 -2.11 -6.31
C ALA A 23 2.36 -2.38 -6.42
N LEU A 24 3.09 -2.29 -5.30
CA LEU A 24 4.52 -2.59 -5.26
C LEU A 24 4.82 -4.04 -5.65
N TYR A 25 4.06 -5.01 -5.14
CA TYR A 25 4.29 -6.42 -5.47
C TYR A 25 3.93 -6.74 -6.93
N GLU A 26 2.87 -6.14 -7.46
CA GLU A 26 2.52 -6.24 -8.89
C GLU A 26 3.65 -5.68 -9.76
N TYR A 27 4.18 -4.52 -9.38
CA TYR A 27 5.34 -3.90 -10.03
C TYR A 27 6.58 -4.81 -9.96
N LEU A 28 6.93 -5.33 -8.77
CA LEU A 28 8.11 -6.17 -8.58
C LEU A 28 7.99 -7.52 -9.30
N ILE A 29 6.81 -8.15 -9.32
CA ILE A 29 6.57 -9.38 -10.09
C ILE A 29 6.78 -9.15 -11.58
N ALA A 30 6.29 -8.03 -12.12
CA ALA A 30 6.51 -7.70 -13.52
C ALA A 30 7.99 -7.41 -13.80
N LYS A 31 8.59 -6.49 -13.03
CA LYS A 31 9.95 -6.00 -13.32
C LYS A 31 11.04 -7.05 -13.07
N SER A 32 10.91 -7.88 -12.05
CA SER A 32 11.87 -8.98 -11.77
C SER A 32 11.92 -10.02 -12.90
N GLN A 33 10.86 -10.11 -13.71
CA GLN A 33 10.75 -11.06 -14.82
C GLN A 33 10.81 -10.38 -16.21
N GLY A 34 11.19 -9.10 -16.25
CA GLY A 34 11.29 -8.34 -17.50
C GLY A 34 9.94 -8.11 -18.21
N GLY A 35 8.85 -8.14 -17.45
CA GLY A 35 7.49 -7.98 -17.93
C GLY A 35 6.97 -6.54 -17.84
N LYS A 36 5.65 -6.39 -18.03
CA LYS A 36 4.93 -5.11 -18.01
C LYS A 36 4.05 -4.97 -16.78
N PHE A 37 4.06 -3.79 -16.20
CA PHE A 37 3.19 -3.36 -15.12
C PHE A 37 2.18 -2.34 -15.65
N ILE A 38 0.90 -2.58 -15.44
CA ILE A 38 -0.21 -1.81 -16.01
C ILE A 38 -0.96 -1.07 -14.89
N LEU A 39 -1.37 0.16 -15.13
CA LEU A 39 -2.32 0.88 -14.29
C LEU A 39 -3.70 0.85 -14.95
N ARG A 40 -4.70 0.26 -14.28
CA ARG A 40 -6.10 0.26 -14.70
C ARG A 40 -6.98 0.89 -13.63
N ILE A 41 -7.80 1.87 -13.98
CA ILE A 41 -8.74 2.50 -13.05
C ILE A 41 -10.07 1.76 -13.07
N GLU A 42 -10.52 1.28 -11.91
CA GLU A 42 -11.77 0.55 -11.73
C GLU A 42 -12.83 1.44 -11.07
N ASP A 43 -13.54 2.18 -11.90
CA ASP A 43 -14.52 3.20 -11.54
C ASP A 43 -15.97 2.80 -11.82
N THR A 44 -16.28 1.51 -11.92
CA THR A 44 -17.63 0.99 -12.22
C THR A 44 -18.63 1.22 -11.08
N ASP A 45 -18.19 1.54 -9.87
CA ASP A 45 -19.03 1.96 -8.75
C ASP A 45 -19.02 3.49 -8.61
N GLN A 46 -19.82 4.16 -9.46
CA GLN A 46 -19.89 5.62 -9.55
C GLN A 46 -20.32 6.29 -8.22
N GLY A 47 -21.05 5.59 -7.36
CA GLY A 47 -21.50 6.13 -6.06
C GLY A 47 -20.38 6.23 -5.02
N ARG A 48 -19.20 5.63 -5.26
CA ARG A 48 -18.07 5.63 -4.34
C ARG A 48 -16.89 6.47 -4.81
N LEU A 49 -17.01 7.10 -5.96
CA LEU A 49 -15.95 7.96 -6.50
C LEU A 49 -15.73 9.18 -5.59
N VAL A 50 -14.48 9.51 -5.35
CA VAL A 50 -14.06 10.69 -4.60
C VAL A 50 -13.27 11.60 -5.52
N GLU A 51 -13.71 12.86 -5.63
CA GLU A 51 -13.03 13.87 -6.43
C GLU A 51 -11.56 14.01 -6.00
N GLY A 52 -10.64 14.13 -6.97
CA GLY A 52 -9.20 14.23 -6.73
C GLY A 52 -8.49 12.91 -6.41
N SER A 53 -9.22 11.79 -6.25
CA SER A 53 -8.58 10.51 -5.91
C SER A 53 -7.71 9.94 -7.03
N LEU A 54 -7.99 10.25 -8.29
CA LEU A 54 -7.12 9.90 -9.43
C LEU A 54 -5.77 10.60 -9.34
N ASP A 55 -5.77 11.89 -9.00
CA ASP A 55 -4.53 12.67 -8.84
C ASP A 55 -3.67 12.09 -7.70
N VAL A 56 -4.31 11.62 -6.62
CA VAL A 56 -3.61 10.93 -5.53
C VAL A 56 -2.95 9.65 -6.02
N ILE A 57 -3.64 8.85 -6.84
CA ILE A 57 -3.08 7.62 -7.43
C ILE A 57 -1.86 7.96 -8.28
N TYR A 58 -1.99 8.86 -9.26
CA TYR A 58 -0.88 9.25 -10.14
C TYR A 58 0.29 9.85 -9.38
N LYS A 59 0.01 10.74 -8.42
CA LYS A 59 1.04 11.33 -7.56
C LYS A 59 1.79 10.27 -6.76
N THR A 60 1.07 9.32 -6.16
CA THR A 60 1.68 8.24 -5.37
C THR A 60 2.56 7.35 -6.25
N MET A 61 2.07 6.92 -7.42
CA MET A 61 2.84 6.11 -8.37
C MET A 61 4.13 6.83 -8.79
N LYS A 62 4.03 8.13 -9.10
CA LYS A 62 5.19 8.96 -9.47
C LYS A 62 6.18 9.11 -8.31
N MET A 63 5.71 9.41 -7.10
CA MET A 63 6.56 9.60 -5.92
C MET A 63 7.29 8.32 -5.53
N THR A 64 6.61 7.18 -5.57
CA THR A 64 7.18 5.88 -5.21
C THR A 64 8.08 5.27 -6.28
N GLY A 65 8.12 5.88 -7.49
CA GLY A 65 8.89 5.37 -8.62
C GLY A 65 8.29 4.12 -9.28
N LEU A 66 7.06 3.73 -8.94
CA LEU A 66 6.37 2.59 -9.54
C LEU A 66 5.85 2.95 -10.93
N GLN A 67 6.76 3.00 -11.90
CA GLN A 67 6.44 3.37 -13.27
C GLN A 67 5.70 2.24 -13.98
N TYR A 68 4.46 2.51 -14.39
CA TYR A 68 3.69 1.58 -15.23
C TYR A 68 4.05 1.77 -16.71
N ASP A 69 3.91 0.67 -17.47
CA ASP A 69 4.25 0.62 -18.90
C ASP A 69 3.04 0.97 -19.78
N GLU A 70 1.83 0.80 -19.24
CA GLU A 70 0.55 1.09 -19.88
C GLU A 70 -0.42 1.65 -18.83
N GLY A 71 -1.24 2.62 -19.21
CA GLY A 71 -2.19 3.23 -18.29
C GLY A 71 -3.02 4.35 -18.92
N PRO A 72 -3.94 4.97 -18.14
CA PRO A 72 -4.89 5.95 -18.68
C PRO A 72 -4.24 7.18 -19.29
N ASP A 73 -3.15 7.66 -18.71
CA ASP A 73 -2.45 8.90 -19.08
C ASP A 73 -1.35 8.69 -20.13
N ILE A 74 -0.80 7.47 -20.23
CA ILE A 74 0.27 7.14 -21.18
C ILE A 74 -0.20 6.26 -22.34
N GLY A 75 -1.42 5.73 -22.25
CA GLY A 75 -1.96 4.81 -23.26
C GLY A 75 -1.35 3.42 -23.21
N GLY A 76 -1.45 2.70 -24.31
CA GLY A 76 -0.94 1.35 -24.51
C GLY A 76 -1.75 0.56 -25.53
N GLU A 77 -1.36 -0.70 -25.75
CA GLU A 77 -1.93 -1.53 -26.82
C GLU A 77 -3.38 -1.98 -26.54
N TYR A 78 -3.74 -2.12 -25.25
CA TYR A 78 -5.00 -2.75 -24.83
C TYR A 78 -5.98 -1.76 -24.15
N GLY A 79 -5.79 -0.46 -24.38
CA GLY A 79 -6.67 0.58 -23.83
C GLY A 79 -8.12 0.53 -24.35
N PRO A 80 -8.98 1.36 -23.80
CA PRO A 80 -8.76 2.30 -22.69
C PRO A 80 -8.51 1.60 -21.35
N TYR A 81 -7.82 2.29 -20.42
CA TYR A 81 -7.45 1.75 -19.10
C TYR A 81 -8.30 2.29 -17.96
N VAL A 82 -9.45 2.86 -18.28
CA VAL A 82 -10.51 3.28 -17.34
C VAL A 82 -11.75 2.45 -17.63
N GLN A 83 -12.31 1.77 -16.64
CA GLN A 83 -13.41 0.83 -16.87
C GLN A 83 -14.68 1.50 -17.39
N SER A 84 -15.01 2.70 -16.93
CA SER A 84 -16.17 3.46 -17.44
C SER A 84 -16.06 3.78 -18.95
N GLU A 85 -14.85 3.90 -19.50
CA GLU A 85 -14.61 4.10 -20.93
C GLU A 85 -14.77 2.81 -21.76
N ARG A 86 -14.83 1.65 -21.09
CA ARG A 86 -14.97 0.32 -21.69
C ARG A 86 -16.39 -0.24 -21.66
N MET A 87 -17.37 0.54 -21.20
CA MET A 87 -18.75 0.10 -20.95
C MET A 87 -19.39 -0.66 -22.12
N GLY A 88 -19.09 -0.27 -23.35
CA GLY A 88 -19.62 -0.94 -24.54
C GLY A 88 -19.21 -2.40 -24.72
N LEU A 89 -18.15 -2.87 -24.06
CA LEU A 89 -17.62 -4.22 -24.20
C LEU A 89 -18.39 -5.22 -23.33
N TYR A 90 -18.65 -4.89 -22.06
CA TYR A 90 -19.12 -5.85 -21.06
C TYR A 90 -20.48 -6.47 -21.37
N MET A 91 -21.43 -5.69 -21.91
CA MET A 91 -22.74 -6.20 -22.28
C MET A 91 -22.64 -7.27 -23.38
N GLY A 92 -21.71 -7.11 -24.32
CA GLY A 92 -21.45 -8.11 -25.36
C GLY A 92 -21.02 -9.45 -24.78
N TYR A 93 -20.02 -9.43 -23.88
CA TYR A 93 -19.55 -10.63 -23.20
C TYR A 93 -20.62 -11.26 -22.28
N ALA A 94 -21.41 -10.45 -21.57
CA ALA A 94 -22.49 -10.96 -20.75
C ALA A 94 -23.57 -11.68 -21.58
N LYS A 95 -23.93 -11.14 -22.77
CA LYS A 95 -24.85 -11.79 -23.70
C LYS A 95 -24.29 -13.08 -24.28
N GLU A 96 -23.00 -13.11 -24.60
CA GLU A 96 -22.30 -14.34 -25.04
C GLU A 96 -22.46 -15.46 -24.00
N LEU A 97 -22.32 -15.14 -22.70
CA LEU A 97 -22.53 -16.12 -21.63
C LEU A 97 -24.00 -16.58 -21.55
N VAL A 98 -24.96 -15.70 -21.82
CA VAL A 98 -26.38 -16.08 -21.90
C VAL A 98 -26.62 -17.05 -23.08
N GLU A 99 -26.08 -16.76 -24.23
CA GLU A 99 -26.15 -17.63 -25.42
C GLU A 99 -25.52 -19.01 -25.20
N LYS A 100 -24.42 -19.06 -24.43
CA LYS A 100 -23.76 -20.31 -24.03
C LYS A 100 -24.50 -21.07 -22.91
N GLY A 101 -25.55 -20.47 -22.30
CA GLY A 101 -26.27 -21.06 -21.17
C GLY A 101 -25.53 -20.99 -19.82
N GLU A 102 -24.46 -20.20 -19.74
CA GLU A 102 -23.63 -19.97 -18.55
C GLU A 102 -24.07 -18.73 -17.73
N ALA A 103 -25.02 -17.96 -18.28
CA ALA A 103 -25.66 -16.84 -17.62
C ALA A 103 -27.12 -16.73 -18.01
N TYR A 104 -27.89 -15.90 -17.32
CA TYR A 104 -29.32 -15.71 -17.61
C TYR A 104 -29.80 -14.33 -17.19
N TYR A 105 -30.90 -13.88 -17.81
CA TYR A 105 -31.60 -12.66 -17.45
C TYR A 105 -32.39 -12.84 -16.17
N CYS A 106 -32.30 -11.88 -15.25
CA CYS A 106 -33.04 -11.87 -14.01
C CYS A 106 -33.83 -10.57 -13.88
N PHE A 107 -35.15 -10.68 -13.80
CA PHE A 107 -36.12 -9.58 -13.73
C PHE A 107 -36.64 -9.35 -12.31
N CYS A 108 -36.03 -9.94 -11.28
CA CYS A 108 -36.44 -9.79 -9.89
C CYS A 108 -36.28 -8.34 -9.42
N THR A 109 -37.35 -7.81 -8.80
CA THR A 109 -37.31 -6.48 -8.17
C THR A 109 -36.52 -6.51 -6.86
N LYS A 110 -36.14 -5.33 -6.37
CA LYS A 110 -35.45 -5.19 -5.09
C LYS A 110 -36.29 -5.72 -3.94
N GLU A 111 -37.58 -5.39 -3.94
CA GLU A 111 -38.54 -5.79 -2.90
C GLU A 111 -38.62 -7.34 -2.80
N ARG A 112 -38.70 -8.01 -3.97
CA ARG A 112 -38.68 -9.50 -3.98
C ARG A 112 -37.36 -10.07 -3.39
N LEU A 113 -36.24 -9.48 -3.76
CA LEU A 113 -34.94 -9.95 -3.26
C LEU A 113 -34.77 -9.67 -1.75
N GLU A 114 -35.32 -8.58 -1.25
CA GLU A 114 -35.36 -8.25 0.19
C GLU A 114 -36.28 -9.22 0.95
N SER A 115 -37.49 -9.48 0.48
CA SER A 115 -38.39 -10.49 1.06
C SER A 115 -37.76 -11.88 1.09
N LEU A 116 -36.98 -12.26 0.08
CA LEU A 116 -36.26 -13.52 0.04
C LEU A 116 -35.18 -13.60 1.14
N LYS A 117 -34.47 -12.52 1.40
CA LYS A 117 -33.48 -12.43 2.47
C LYS A 117 -34.12 -12.55 3.85
N GLU A 118 -35.24 -11.85 4.07
CA GLU A 118 -35.99 -11.87 5.33
C GLU A 118 -36.55 -13.27 5.63
N ALA A 119 -37.14 -13.95 4.64
CA ALA A 119 -37.65 -15.31 4.78
C ALA A 119 -36.57 -16.34 5.11
N ASN A 120 -35.31 -16.10 4.69
CA ASN A 120 -34.18 -16.99 4.95
C ASN A 120 -33.39 -16.62 6.22
N ALA A 121 -33.68 -15.47 6.87
CA ALA A 121 -32.94 -14.99 8.05
C ALA A 121 -33.20 -15.82 9.33
N GLU A 122 -34.27 -16.64 9.37
CA GLU A 122 -34.60 -17.50 10.52
C GLU A 122 -33.78 -18.79 10.61
N GLY A 123 -32.51 -18.79 10.23
CA GLY A 123 -31.64 -19.93 10.52
C GLY A 123 -30.48 -20.22 9.57
N VAL A 124 -30.23 -19.45 8.53
CA VAL A 124 -29.14 -19.70 7.58
C VAL A 124 -28.25 -18.46 7.45
N SER A 125 -26.95 -18.66 7.61
CA SER A 125 -25.93 -17.61 7.60
C SER A 125 -25.83 -16.79 6.31
N PHE A 126 -26.33 -17.28 5.16
CA PHE A 126 -26.41 -16.58 3.88
C PHE A 126 -27.59 -17.03 3.05
N ALA A 127 -28.55 -16.11 2.80
CA ALA A 127 -29.64 -16.36 1.87
C ALA A 127 -29.13 -16.33 0.42
N LYS A 128 -29.11 -17.49 -0.24
CA LYS A 128 -28.82 -17.58 -1.66
C LYS A 128 -30.01 -17.08 -2.49
N TYR A 129 -29.70 -16.61 -3.70
CA TYR A 129 -30.72 -16.34 -4.69
C TYR A 129 -31.40 -17.63 -5.12
N ASP A 130 -32.75 -17.64 -5.11
CA ASP A 130 -33.58 -18.83 -5.37
C ASP A 130 -33.68 -19.25 -6.84
N ARG A 131 -32.91 -18.61 -7.72
CA ARG A 131 -32.87 -18.87 -9.16
C ARG A 131 -34.20 -18.74 -9.89
N HIS A 132 -35.17 -17.99 -9.34
CA HIS A 132 -36.50 -17.84 -9.88
C HIS A 132 -36.51 -17.56 -11.39
N CYS A 133 -35.68 -16.63 -11.87
CA CYS A 133 -35.64 -16.26 -13.27
C CYS A 133 -34.83 -17.25 -14.16
N LEU A 134 -34.11 -18.20 -13.60
CA LEU A 134 -33.40 -19.25 -14.37
C LEU A 134 -34.40 -20.19 -15.07
N HIS A 135 -35.62 -20.31 -14.52
CA HIS A 135 -36.65 -21.22 -15.01
C HIS A 135 -37.65 -20.56 -15.97
N LEU A 136 -37.47 -19.28 -16.33
CA LEU A 136 -38.26 -18.62 -17.35
C LEU A 136 -38.02 -19.24 -18.73
N SER A 137 -39.11 -19.44 -19.50
CA SER A 137 -38.96 -19.90 -20.89
C SER A 137 -38.29 -18.82 -21.76
N PRO A 138 -37.66 -19.22 -22.89
CA PRO A 138 -37.11 -18.24 -23.84
C PRO A 138 -38.14 -17.21 -24.31
N GLU A 139 -39.43 -17.63 -24.51
CA GLU A 139 -40.52 -16.78 -24.92
C GLU A 139 -40.88 -15.74 -23.84
N GLU A 140 -40.92 -16.17 -22.56
CA GLU A 140 -41.13 -15.27 -21.43
C GLU A 140 -40.02 -14.23 -21.30
N VAL A 141 -38.77 -14.67 -21.44
CA VAL A 141 -37.61 -13.77 -21.42
C VAL A 141 -37.71 -12.74 -22.55
N GLN A 142 -38.00 -13.18 -23.77
CA GLN A 142 -38.13 -12.28 -24.92
C GLN A 142 -39.29 -11.30 -24.75
N ALA A 143 -40.43 -11.75 -24.24
CA ALA A 143 -41.57 -10.88 -23.95
C ALA A 143 -41.24 -9.77 -22.94
N LYS A 144 -40.50 -10.12 -21.86
CA LYS A 144 -40.04 -9.17 -20.83
C LYS A 144 -39.02 -8.17 -21.39
N LEU A 145 -38.07 -8.63 -22.18
CA LEU A 145 -37.08 -7.78 -22.86
C LEU A 145 -37.78 -6.83 -23.85
N ALA A 146 -38.76 -7.31 -24.62
CA ALA A 146 -39.52 -6.52 -25.57
C ALA A 146 -40.45 -5.47 -24.87
N ALA A 147 -40.94 -5.79 -23.67
CA ALA A 147 -41.66 -4.88 -22.81
C ALA A 147 -40.78 -3.80 -22.13
N GLY A 148 -39.44 -3.90 -22.26
CA GLY A 148 -38.50 -2.98 -21.63
C GLY A 148 -38.38 -3.16 -20.10
N GLU A 149 -38.72 -4.34 -19.57
CA GLU A 149 -38.61 -4.59 -18.14
C GLU A 149 -37.12 -4.48 -17.71
N PRO A 150 -36.83 -3.78 -16.59
CA PRO A 150 -35.48 -3.72 -16.04
C PRO A 150 -34.94 -5.13 -15.70
N PHE A 151 -33.71 -5.40 -16.06
CA PHE A 151 -33.08 -6.70 -15.81
C PHE A 151 -31.65 -6.55 -15.33
N VAL A 152 -31.14 -7.61 -14.69
CA VAL A 152 -29.72 -7.87 -14.48
C VAL A 152 -29.35 -9.16 -15.21
N ILE A 153 -28.06 -9.34 -15.51
CA ILE A 153 -27.55 -10.63 -16.00
C ILE A 153 -26.80 -11.31 -14.85
N ARG A 154 -27.19 -12.56 -14.56
CA ARG A 154 -26.54 -13.37 -13.52
C ARG A 154 -25.73 -14.50 -14.13
N GLN A 155 -24.57 -14.78 -13.51
CA GLN A 155 -23.81 -16.01 -13.81
C GLN A 155 -24.56 -17.21 -13.24
N LYS A 156 -24.67 -18.27 -14.03
CA LYS A 156 -25.23 -19.54 -13.62
C LYS A 156 -24.15 -20.38 -12.97
N MET A 157 -24.20 -20.56 -11.63
CA MET A 157 -23.27 -21.41 -10.92
C MET A 157 -23.64 -22.88 -11.08
N PRO A 158 -22.67 -23.80 -11.16
CA PRO A 158 -22.94 -25.26 -11.08
C PRO A 158 -23.60 -25.61 -9.74
N GLU A 159 -24.55 -26.55 -9.75
CA GLU A 159 -25.28 -26.97 -8.54
C GLU A 159 -24.50 -27.97 -7.67
N SER A 160 -23.53 -28.66 -8.28
CA SER A 160 -22.76 -29.72 -7.62
C SER A 160 -21.32 -29.78 -8.14
N GLY A 161 -20.51 -30.58 -7.51
CA GLY A 161 -19.08 -30.70 -7.83
C GLY A 161 -18.26 -29.63 -7.14
N THR A 162 -17.00 -29.53 -7.54
CA THR A 162 -16.04 -28.60 -6.92
C THR A 162 -15.34 -27.75 -7.96
N THR A 163 -14.93 -26.54 -7.55
CA THR A 163 -14.04 -25.67 -8.33
C THR A 163 -12.73 -25.51 -7.57
N SER A 164 -11.63 -25.88 -8.22
CA SER A 164 -10.28 -25.80 -7.65
C SER A 164 -9.42 -24.79 -8.41
N PHE A 165 -8.48 -24.17 -7.72
CA PHE A 165 -7.46 -23.32 -8.30
C PHE A 165 -6.18 -23.38 -7.45
N HIS A 166 -5.06 -23.05 -8.08
CA HIS A 166 -3.78 -22.90 -7.40
C HIS A 166 -3.50 -21.42 -7.13
N ASP A 167 -3.14 -21.13 -5.87
CA ASP A 167 -2.68 -19.80 -5.46
C ASP A 167 -1.21 -19.86 -5.06
N MET A 168 -0.39 -18.94 -5.55
CA MET A 168 1.06 -18.95 -5.31
C MET A 168 1.43 -18.82 -3.82
N VAL A 169 0.57 -18.21 -3.00
CA VAL A 169 0.79 -18.02 -1.57
C VAL A 169 0.08 -19.08 -0.74
N TYR A 170 -1.18 -19.39 -1.07
CA TYR A 170 -2.02 -20.27 -0.27
C TYR A 170 -2.01 -21.74 -0.73
N GLY A 171 -1.48 -22.01 -1.94
CA GLY A 171 -1.46 -23.37 -2.53
C GLY A 171 -2.80 -23.73 -3.14
N ASP A 172 -3.09 -25.03 -3.20
CA ASP A 172 -4.30 -25.55 -3.83
C ASP A 172 -5.53 -25.31 -2.95
N ILE A 173 -6.55 -24.68 -3.53
CA ILE A 173 -7.81 -24.33 -2.88
C ILE A 173 -8.95 -24.99 -3.67
N THR A 174 -9.82 -25.68 -2.96
CA THR A 174 -11.00 -26.33 -3.53
C THR A 174 -12.24 -25.89 -2.78
N VAL A 175 -13.27 -25.46 -3.50
CA VAL A 175 -14.55 -25.00 -2.95
C VAL A 175 -15.68 -25.83 -3.56
N ASP A 176 -16.65 -26.22 -2.74
CA ASP A 176 -17.87 -26.88 -3.21
C ASP A 176 -18.72 -25.86 -3.99
N ASN A 177 -19.12 -26.21 -5.22
CA ASN A 177 -19.96 -25.35 -6.05
C ASN A 177 -21.31 -25.06 -5.39
N ALA A 178 -21.80 -25.98 -4.55
CA ALA A 178 -23.01 -25.77 -3.78
C ALA A 178 -22.92 -24.57 -2.80
N GLU A 179 -21.72 -24.08 -2.46
CA GLU A 179 -21.53 -22.88 -1.64
C GLU A 179 -21.57 -21.58 -2.46
N LEU A 180 -21.44 -21.66 -3.77
CA LEU A 180 -21.44 -20.51 -4.65
C LEU A 180 -22.86 -20.02 -4.94
N ASP A 181 -23.04 -18.69 -4.98
CA ASP A 181 -24.31 -18.04 -5.34
C ASP A 181 -24.20 -17.40 -6.72
N ASP A 182 -25.32 -17.40 -7.49
CA ASP A 182 -25.40 -16.80 -8.81
C ASP A 182 -25.19 -15.28 -8.71
N GLN A 183 -23.95 -14.84 -8.98
CA GLN A 183 -23.58 -13.44 -8.89
C GLN A 183 -24.13 -12.62 -10.07
N ILE A 184 -24.40 -11.35 -9.82
CA ILE A 184 -24.76 -10.41 -10.88
C ILE A 184 -23.48 -10.09 -11.69
N LEU A 185 -23.56 -10.19 -13.00
CA LEU A 185 -22.52 -9.78 -13.94
C LEU A 185 -22.79 -8.34 -14.42
N MET A 186 -24.02 -8.09 -14.90
CA MET A 186 -24.46 -6.76 -15.38
C MET A 186 -25.59 -6.24 -14.49
N LYS A 187 -25.45 -5.02 -14.01
CA LYS A 187 -26.47 -4.30 -13.23
C LYS A 187 -27.57 -3.75 -14.14
N ALA A 188 -28.72 -3.40 -13.56
CA ALA A 188 -29.85 -2.83 -14.28
C ALA A 188 -29.58 -1.43 -14.89
N ASP A 189 -28.58 -0.72 -14.38
CA ASP A 189 -28.10 0.55 -14.92
C ASP A 189 -27.14 0.37 -16.12
N GLY A 190 -26.88 -0.87 -16.55
CA GLY A 190 -26.01 -1.19 -17.66
C GLY A 190 -24.51 -1.28 -17.29
N PHE A 191 -24.14 -1.03 -16.02
CA PHE A 191 -22.79 -1.19 -15.55
C PHE A 191 -22.47 -2.64 -15.18
N PRO A 192 -21.26 -3.14 -15.47
CA PRO A 192 -20.82 -4.43 -14.96
C PRO A 192 -20.61 -4.36 -13.44
N THR A 193 -20.67 -5.50 -12.78
CA THR A 193 -20.14 -5.60 -11.43
C THR A 193 -18.60 -5.70 -11.48
N TYR A 194 -17.95 -5.35 -10.37
CA TYR A 194 -16.52 -5.53 -10.21
C TYR A 194 -16.06 -6.96 -10.59
N ASN A 195 -16.76 -7.96 -10.10
CA ASN A 195 -16.41 -9.37 -10.32
C ASN A 195 -16.45 -9.80 -11.79
N PHE A 196 -17.21 -9.11 -12.62
CA PHE A 196 -17.28 -9.39 -14.05
C PHE A 196 -16.29 -8.55 -14.86
N ALA A 197 -16.24 -7.25 -14.59
CA ALA A 197 -15.37 -6.33 -15.31
C ALA A 197 -13.90 -6.73 -15.19
N ASN A 198 -13.43 -7.11 -13.98
CA ASN A 198 -12.04 -7.46 -13.77
C ASN A 198 -11.63 -8.70 -14.59
N VAL A 199 -12.50 -9.73 -14.72
CA VAL A 199 -12.21 -10.94 -15.49
C VAL A 199 -12.11 -10.63 -16.99
N VAL A 200 -13.06 -9.85 -17.51
CA VAL A 200 -13.07 -9.45 -18.93
C VAL A 200 -11.83 -8.61 -19.24
N ASP A 201 -11.52 -7.63 -18.42
CA ASP A 201 -10.39 -6.73 -18.63
C ASP A 201 -9.05 -7.44 -18.44
N ASP A 202 -8.91 -8.29 -17.44
CA ASP A 202 -7.69 -9.08 -17.23
C ASP A 202 -7.40 -9.98 -18.45
N HIS A 203 -8.44 -10.59 -19.02
CA HIS A 203 -8.29 -11.35 -20.26
C HIS A 203 -7.91 -10.48 -21.46
N LEU A 204 -8.64 -9.37 -21.69
CA LEU A 204 -8.42 -8.50 -22.86
C LEU A 204 -7.10 -7.71 -22.79
N MET A 205 -6.58 -7.47 -21.59
CA MET A 205 -5.27 -6.83 -21.36
C MET A 205 -4.15 -7.85 -21.22
N HIS A 206 -4.43 -9.14 -21.44
CA HIS A 206 -3.46 -10.24 -21.35
C HIS A 206 -2.74 -10.30 -20.01
N ILE A 207 -3.45 -10.03 -18.90
CA ILE A 207 -2.89 -10.11 -17.57
C ILE A 207 -2.55 -11.56 -17.23
N THR A 208 -1.31 -11.82 -16.87
CA THR A 208 -0.80 -13.16 -16.58
C THR A 208 -0.79 -13.46 -15.08
N HIS A 209 -0.65 -12.44 -14.24
CA HIS A 209 -0.62 -12.58 -12.80
C HIS A 209 -1.59 -11.58 -12.17
N VAL A 210 -2.49 -12.09 -11.33
CA VAL A 210 -3.46 -11.30 -10.58
C VAL A 210 -3.04 -11.30 -9.12
N VAL A 211 -2.50 -10.16 -8.67
CA VAL A 211 -2.12 -9.94 -7.28
C VAL A 211 -3.21 -9.11 -6.60
N ARG A 212 -3.66 -9.52 -5.43
CA ARG A 212 -4.70 -8.80 -4.66
C ARG A 212 -4.80 -9.31 -3.21
N GLY A 213 -5.63 -8.69 -2.39
CA GLY A 213 -5.83 -9.09 -1.00
C GLY A 213 -6.51 -10.46 -0.86
N SER A 214 -6.23 -11.14 0.23
CA SER A 214 -6.78 -12.48 0.53
C SER A 214 -8.30 -12.51 0.74
N GLU A 215 -8.95 -11.35 0.87
CA GLU A 215 -10.41 -11.23 0.89
C GLU A 215 -11.09 -11.71 -0.40
N TYR A 216 -10.36 -11.76 -1.50
CA TYR A 216 -10.86 -12.24 -2.79
C TYR A 216 -10.74 -13.76 -2.98
N LEU A 217 -10.11 -14.48 -2.06
CA LEU A 217 -9.98 -15.94 -2.14
C LEU A 217 -11.35 -16.62 -2.30
N SER A 218 -12.36 -16.17 -1.56
CA SER A 218 -13.72 -16.73 -1.63
C SER A 218 -14.46 -16.41 -2.96
N SER A 219 -14.05 -15.37 -3.66
CA SER A 219 -14.63 -14.98 -4.96
C SER A 219 -13.91 -15.64 -6.14
N THR A 220 -12.68 -16.10 -5.96
CA THR A 220 -11.84 -16.66 -7.04
C THR A 220 -12.47 -17.86 -7.75
N PRO A 221 -13.19 -18.79 -7.10
CA PRO A 221 -13.88 -19.87 -7.80
C PRO A 221 -14.90 -19.35 -8.83
N LYS A 222 -15.61 -18.26 -8.53
CA LYS A 222 -16.56 -17.63 -9.47
C LYS A 222 -15.86 -17.05 -10.69
N TYR A 223 -14.66 -16.48 -10.52
CA TYR A 223 -13.86 -15.99 -11.63
C TYR A 223 -13.37 -17.14 -12.51
N ASN A 224 -12.89 -18.24 -11.92
CA ASN A 224 -12.48 -19.42 -12.68
C ASN A 224 -13.62 -20.05 -13.47
N LEU A 225 -14.84 -20.03 -12.92
CA LEU A 225 -16.03 -20.45 -13.67
C LEU A 225 -16.35 -19.53 -14.84
N LEU A 226 -16.08 -18.21 -14.74
CA LEU A 226 -16.18 -17.28 -15.87
C LEU A 226 -15.13 -17.57 -16.92
N TYR A 227 -13.85 -17.73 -16.56
CA TYR A 227 -12.79 -18.12 -17.49
C TYR A 227 -13.15 -19.41 -18.23
N LYS A 228 -13.63 -20.41 -17.49
CA LYS A 228 -14.08 -21.69 -18.06
C LYS A 228 -15.26 -21.52 -19.03
N ALA A 229 -16.26 -20.73 -18.66
CA ALA A 229 -17.46 -20.48 -19.50
C ALA A 229 -17.11 -19.78 -20.81
N PHE A 230 -16.13 -18.87 -20.78
CA PHE A 230 -15.60 -18.25 -22.00
C PHE A 230 -14.67 -19.17 -22.80
N GLY A 231 -14.08 -20.18 -22.18
CA GLY A 231 -13.01 -20.98 -22.76
C GLY A 231 -11.65 -20.29 -22.70
N TRP A 232 -11.45 -19.40 -21.74
CA TRP A 232 -10.22 -18.66 -21.51
C TRP A 232 -9.36 -19.34 -20.45
N GLU A 233 -8.04 -19.19 -20.58
CA GLU A 233 -7.11 -19.63 -19.53
C GLU A 233 -7.12 -18.62 -18.36
N PRO A 234 -7.25 -19.09 -17.10
CA PRO A 234 -7.18 -18.20 -15.94
C PRO A 234 -5.75 -17.70 -15.71
N PRO A 235 -5.57 -16.52 -15.10
CA PRO A 235 -4.25 -16.03 -14.72
C PRO A 235 -3.69 -16.80 -13.53
N ILE A 236 -2.40 -16.60 -13.25
CA ILE A 236 -1.77 -17.03 -12.00
C ILE A 236 -2.27 -16.12 -10.87
N TYR A 237 -2.77 -16.71 -9.80
CA TYR A 237 -3.28 -16.00 -8.63
C TYR A 237 -2.22 -15.86 -7.55
N VAL A 238 -2.12 -14.66 -6.99
CA VAL A 238 -1.22 -14.32 -5.87
C VAL A 238 -2.04 -13.53 -4.84
N HIS A 239 -2.64 -14.20 -3.87
CA HIS A 239 -3.40 -13.54 -2.83
C HIS A 239 -2.50 -13.17 -1.65
N LEU A 240 -2.52 -11.91 -1.28
CA LEU A 240 -1.68 -11.36 -0.21
C LEU A 240 -2.47 -11.31 1.10
N PRO A 241 -1.91 -11.79 2.23
CA PRO A 241 -2.53 -11.63 3.53
C PRO A 241 -2.65 -10.13 3.90
N ALA A 242 -3.59 -9.82 4.78
CA ALA A 242 -3.81 -8.43 5.20
C ALA A 242 -2.60 -7.84 5.92
N VAL A 243 -2.41 -6.52 5.79
CA VAL A 243 -1.55 -5.76 6.71
C VAL A 243 -2.39 -5.44 7.95
N MET A 244 -1.87 -5.80 9.10
CA MET A 244 -2.54 -5.64 10.39
C MET A 244 -1.96 -4.45 11.15
N ARG A 245 -2.79 -3.78 11.95
CA ARG A 245 -2.37 -2.80 12.93
C ARG A 245 -1.81 -3.48 14.19
N ASP A 246 -2.45 -4.55 14.59
CA ASP A 246 -2.11 -5.40 15.73
C ASP A 246 -2.55 -6.85 15.46
N ALA A 247 -2.42 -7.74 16.43
CA ALA A 247 -2.74 -9.16 16.26
C ALA A 247 -4.20 -9.45 15.85
N HIS A 248 -5.11 -8.51 16.03
CA HIS A 248 -6.56 -8.73 15.85
C HIS A 248 -7.22 -7.80 14.83
N HIS A 249 -6.61 -6.65 14.53
CA HIS A 249 -7.23 -5.60 13.72
C HIS A 249 -6.45 -5.34 12.43
N LYS A 250 -7.16 -5.36 11.32
CA LYS A 250 -6.61 -4.90 10.03
C LYS A 250 -6.29 -3.41 10.07
N LEU A 251 -5.25 -3.01 9.36
CA LEU A 251 -4.96 -1.61 9.12
C LEU A 251 -6.14 -0.97 8.38
N SER A 252 -6.68 0.14 8.91
CA SER A 252 -7.87 0.81 8.36
C SER A 252 -7.89 2.29 8.67
N LYS A 253 -8.09 3.13 7.65
CA LYS A 253 -8.29 4.59 7.79
C LYS A 253 -9.41 4.97 8.75
N ARG A 254 -10.47 4.18 8.82
CA ARG A 254 -11.60 4.44 9.73
C ARG A 254 -11.20 4.43 11.21
N HIS A 255 -10.05 3.85 11.53
CA HIS A 255 -9.49 3.76 12.87
C HIS A 255 -8.26 4.67 13.06
N GLY A 256 -8.01 5.61 12.13
CA GLY A 256 -6.91 6.56 12.23
C GLY A 256 -5.53 6.02 11.81
N ASP A 257 -5.49 4.88 11.13
CA ASP A 257 -4.23 4.35 10.60
C ASP A 257 -3.73 5.20 9.43
N LYS A 258 -2.41 5.40 9.38
CA LYS A 258 -1.74 6.32 8.46
C LYS A 258 -1.80 5.85 7.01
N SER A 259 -2.04 6.79 6.12
CA SER A 259 -1.86 6.62 4.67
C SER A 259 -0.40 6.80 4.28
N PHE A 260 -0.08 6.55 3.00
CA PHE A 260 1.22 6.89 2.44
C PHE A 260 1.52 8.39 2.57
N GLU A 261 0.54 9.22 2.24
CA GLU A 261 0.66 10.68 2.32
C GLU A 261 0.89 11.17 3.75
N ASP A 262 0.25 10.54 4.75
CA ASP A 262 0.45 10.87 6.16
C ASP A 262 1.90 10.59 6.58
N LEU A 263 2.47 9.46 6.15
CA LEU A 263 3.86 9.12 6.45
C LEU A 263 4.84 10.12 5.81
N VAL A 264 4.60 10.51 4.55
CA VAL A 264 5.42 11.53 3.88
C VAL A 264 5.32 12.88 4.62
N ASN A 265 4.12 13.28 5.04
CA ASN A 265 3.90 14.51 5.79
C ASN A 265 4.55 14.47 7.19
N GLU A 266 4.70 13.28 7.77
CA GLU A 266 5.43 13.07 9.02
C GLU A 266 6.97 13.06 8.86
N GLY A 267 7.45 13.27 7.64
CA GLY A 267 8.87 13.42 7.36
C GLY A 267 9.61 12.11 7.09
N TYR A 268 8.89 11.02 6.80
CA TYR A 268 9.52 9.81 6.26
C TYR A 268 9.87 10.00 4.79
N VAL A 269 11.06 9.55 4.39
CA VAL A 269 11.47 9.58 2.98
C VAL A 269 10.80 8.44 2.20
N VAL A 270 10.45 8.71 0.96
CA VAL A 270 9.66 7.79 0.14
C VAL A 270 10.36 6.45 -0.05
N GLU A 271 11.65 6.46 -0.24
CA GLU A 271 12.47 5.26 -0.42
C GLU A 271 12.42 4.33 0.80
N ALA A 272 12.43 4.89 2.01
CA ALA A 272 12.27 4.11 3.23
C ALA A 272 10.87 3.50 3.36
N ILE A 273 9.83 4.26 3.00
CA ILE A 273 8.44 3.77 3.01
C ILE A 273 8.29 2.61 2.02
N VAL A 274 8.76 2.77 0.78
CA VAL A 274 8.67 1.74 -0.26
C VAL A 274 9.41 0.47 0.16
N ASN A 275 10.64 0.59 0.65
CA ASN A 275 11.41 -0.57 1.13
C ASN A 275 10.72 -1.25 2.32
N TYR A 276 10.24 -0.49 3.30
CA TYR A 276 9.52 -1.05 4.44
C TYR A 276 8.27 -1.82 4.00
N ILE A 277 7.49 -1.24 3.08
CA ILE A 277 6.28 -1.88 2.52
C ILE A 277 6.64 -3.17 1.79
N ALA A 278 7.77 -3.23 1.08
CA ALA A 278 8.24 -4.46 0.43
C ALA A 278 8.45 -5.60 1.43
N LEU A 279 8.90 -5.31 2.65
CA LEU A 279 9.10 -6.29 3.71
C LEU A 279 7.82 -6.66 4.48
N LEU A 280 6.67 -6.02 4.18
CA LEU A 280 5.39 -6.37 4.79
C LEU A 280 4.76 -7.60 4.11
N GLY A 281 5.33 -8.77 4.33
CA GLY A 281 4.84 -10.04 3.79
C GLY A 281 5.73 -10.66 2.73
N TRP A 282 6.91 -10.12 2.51
CA TRP A 282 7.98 -10.71 1.73
C TRP A 282 9.29 -10.71 2.54
N SER A 283 10.08 -11.75 2.41
CA SER A 283 11.38 -11.87 3.07
C SER A 283 12.46 -12.26 2.04
N PRO A 284 13.56 -11.50 1.95
CA PRO A 284 14.68 -11.86 1.11
C PRO A 284 15.40 -13.10 1.66
N SER A 285 16.08 -13.83 0.80
CA SER A 285 16.81 -15.05 1.16
C SER A 285 18.10 -14.78 1.96
N ASP A 286 18.64 -13.54 1.91
CA ASP A 286 19.92 -13.14 2.47
C ASP A 286 19.83 -12.28 3.75
N ASN A 287 18.66 -12.14 4.33
CA ASN A 287 18.40 -11.31 5.52
C ASN A 287 18.80 -9.83 5.41
N VAL A 288 19.03 -9.32 4.21
CA VAL A 288 19.21 -7.88 3.98
C VAL A 288 17.85 -7.17 4.12
N GLU A 289 17.83 -6.02 4.77
CA GLU A 289 16.58 -5.28 5.00
C GLU A 289 16.54 -3.91 4.30
N ILE A 290 17.67 -3.37 3.86
CA ILE A 290 17.75 -2.06 3.20
C ILE A 290 18.00 -2.26 1.72
N PHE A 291 17.07 -1.81 0.88
CA PHE A 291 17.09 -1.97 -0.57
C PHE A 291 16.65 -0.70 -1.27
N THR A 292 17.34 -0.30 -2.30
CA THR A 292 16.77 0.60 -3.30
C THR A 292 15.66 -0.11 -4.08
N LEU A 293 14.75 0.64 -4.72
CA LEU A 293 13.72 0.05 -5.58
C LEU A 293 14.32 -0.83 -6.68
N LYS A 294 15.46 -0.41 -7.25
CA LYS A 294 16.18 -1.18 -8.29
C LYS A 294 16.76 -2.50 -7.77
N GLU A 295 17.23 -2.53 -6.55
CA GLU A 295 17.67 -3.78 -5.91
C GLU A 295 16.49 -4.70 -5.60
N LEU A 296 15.34 -4.14 -5.19
CA LEU A 296 14.10 -4.90 -5.03
C LEU A 296 13.64 -5.53 -6.35
N GLU A 297 13.70 -4.81 -7.49
CA GLU A 297 13.42 -5.37 -8.82
C GLU A 297 14.26 -6.60 -9.16
N GLN A 298 15.51 -6.63 -8.70
CA GLN A 298 16.44 -7.72 -8.98
C GLN A 298 16.33 -8.90 -8.00
N LYS A 299 15.96 -8.61 -6.77
CA LYS A 299 15.97 -9.59 -5.66
C LYS A 299 14.60 -10.17 -5.35
N PHE A 300 13.53 -9.51 -5.79
CA PHE A 300 12.17 -9.97 -5.48
C PHE A 300 11.88 -11.32 -6.12
N ASP A 301 11.45 -12.25 -5.27
CA ASP A 301 11.04 -13.60 -5.65
C ASP A 301 9.70 -13.92 -4.95
N MET A 302 8.76 -14.45 -5.69
CA MET A 302 7.45 -14.86 -5.14
C MET A 302 7.58 -15.97 -4.08
N ALA A 303 8.65 -16.76 -4.11
CA ALA A 303 8.90 -17.78 -3.08
C ALA A 303 9.11 -17.17 -1.67
N GLY A 304 9.54 -15.90 -1.59
CA GLY A 304 9.68 -15.16 -0.34
C GLY A 304 8.36 -14.64 0.24
N LEU A 305 7.21 -14.81 -0.44
CA LEU A 305 5.91 -14.34 0.04
C LEU A 305 5.40 -15.17 1.21
N SER A 306 4.93 -14.49 2.24
CA SER A 306 4.41 -15.11 3.46
C SER A 306 2.90 -15.34 3.37
N LYS A 307 2.42 -16.47 3.92
CA LYS A 307 0.97 -16.72 4.15
C LYS A 307 0.41 -15.98 5.36
N SER A 308 1.27 -15.56 6.27
CA SER A 308 0.87 -14.92 7.51
C SER A 308 0.65 -13.43 7.34
N PRO A 309 -0.37 -12.85 7.95
CA PRO A 309 -0.53 -11.39 8.02
C PRO A 309 0.70 -10.72 8.63
N SER A 310 1.04 -9.54 8.13
CA SER A 310 2.16 -8.72 8.64
C SER A 310 1.63 -7.60 9.51
N ILE A 311 2.24 -7.37 10.65
CA ILE A 311 1.90 -6.24 11.53
C ILE A 311 2.71 -5.01 11.10
N PHE A 312 2.04 -3.87 10.93
CA PHE A 312 2.68 -2.60 10.65
C PHE A 312 3.41 -2.09 11.91
N ASP A 313 4.73 -2.06 11.86
CA ASP A 313 5.58 -1.59 12.96
C ASP A 313 6.21 -0.24 12.61
N ILE A 314 5.69 0.83 13.20
CA ILE A 314 6.18 2.18 13.00
C ILE A 314 7.62 2.35 13.52
N LYS A 315 8.03 1.62 14.55
CA LYS A 315 9.40 1.70 15.07
C LYS A 315 10.41 1.14 14.08
N LYS A 316 10.06 0.03 13.42
CA LYS A 316 10.89 -0.53 12.34
C LYS A 316 10.98 0.43 11.16
N LEU A 317 9.87 1.04 10.75
CA LEU A 317 9.88 2.05 9.68
C LEU A 317 10.76 3.26 10.08
N THR A 318 10.64 3.74 11.30
CA THR A 318 11.44 4.88 11.81
C THR A 318 12.93 4.55 11.81
N TRP A 319 13.31 3.36 12.28
CA TRP A 319 14.69 2.89 12.18
C TRP A 319 15.18 2.83 10.71
N MET A 320 14.43 2.21 9.82
CA MET A 320 14.78 2.15 8.41
C MET A 320 14.94 3.56 7.81
N ASN A 321 14.03 4.47 8.13
CA ASN A 321 14.08 5.85 7.66
C ASN A 321 15.38 6.55 8.11
N SER A 322 15.79 6.35 9.36
CA SER A 322 17.05 6.90 9.86
C SER A 322 18.26 6.37 9.10
N GLU A 323 18.26 5.08 8.73
CA GLU A 323 19.34 4.49 7.92
C GLU A 323 19.37 5.08 6.50
N TYR A 324 18.22 5.33 5.88
CA TYR A 324 18.15 6.00 4.59
C TYR A 324 18.67 7.44 4.66
N LEU A 325 18.28 8.21 5.67
CA LEU A 325 18.75 9.59 5.86
C LEU A 325 20.26 9.63 6.08
N LYS A 326 20.83 8.72 6.88
CA LYS A 326 22.27 8.61 7.14
C LYS A 326 23.06 8.27 5.89
N ALA A 327 22.55 7.39 5.04
CA ALA A 327 23.21 6.92 3.83
C ALA A 327 22.97 7.83 2.61
N MET A 328 22.03 8.77 2.69
CA MET A 328 21.65 9.65 1.58
C MET A 328 22.79 10.58 1.22
N ASP A 329 22.97 10.84 -0.09
CA ASP A 329 23.86 11.90 -0.56
C ASP A 329 23.51 13.22 0.12
N PHE A 330 24.55 13.98 0.54
CA PHE A 330 24.34 15.18 1.36
C PHE A 330 23.52 16.26 0.64
N ASP A 331 23.77 16.49 -0.64
CA ASP A 331 23.04 17.52 -1.37
C ASP A 331 21.56 17.14 -1.54
N LYS A 332 21.27 15.84 -1.81
CA LYS A 332 19.89 15.33 -1.84
C LYS A 332 19.23 15.46 -0.47
N TYR A 333 19.91 15.06 0.60
CA TYR A 333 19.41 15.22 1.97
C TYR A 333 19.14 16.70 2.29
N PHE A 334 20.08 17.60 1.96
CA PHE A 334 19.93 19.02 2.23
C PHE A 334 18.72 19.63 1.53
N GLU A 335 18.46 19.25 0.28
CA GLU A 335 17.24 19.72 -0.43
C GLU A 335 15.95 19.30 0.28
N LEU A 336 15.91 18.12 0.90
CA LEU A 336 14.75 17.67 1.69
C LEU A 336 14.66 18.38 3.04
N ALA A 337 15.78 18.63 3.70
CA ALA A 337 15.86 19.24 5.03
C ALA A 337 15.70 20.76 4.99
N ARG A 338 16.13 21.42 3.90
CA ARG A 338 16.20 22.87 3.76
C ARG A 338 14.89 23.60 4.12
N PRO A 339 13.71 23.22 3.59
CA PRO A 339 12.49 23.94 3.92
C PRO A 339 12.18 23.99 5.41
N LYS A 340 12.47 22.89 6.13
CA LYS A 340 12.26 22.80 7.59
C LYS A 340 13.30 23.57 8.38
N LEU A 341 14.55 23.62 7.90
CA LEU A 341 15.61 24.44 8.48
C LEU A 341 15.33 25.93 8.27
N GLU A 342 14.92 26.35 7.07
CA GLU A 342 14.54 27.74 6.77
C GLU A 342 13.38 28.21 7.64
N GLU A 343 12.37 27.36 7.86
CA GLU A 343 11.25 27.66 8.75
C GLU A 343 11.69 27.75 10.22
N ALA A 344 12.42 26.75 10.71
CA ALA A 344 12.81 26.66 12.12
C ALA A 344 13.80 27.77 12.52
N LEU A 345 14.73 28.14 11.62
CA LEU A 345 15.79 29.11 11.86
C LEU A 345 15.52 30.47 11.21
N ALA A 346 14.27 30.74 10.86
CA ALA A 346 13.87 32.02 10.27
C ALA A 346 14.33 33.21 11.13
N GLY A 347 14.95 34.21 10.46
CA GLY A 347 15.48 35.42 11.12
C GLY A 347 16.88 35.29 11.72
N THR A 348 17.59 34.17 11.44
CA THR A 348 19.01 33.99 11.80
C THR A 348 19.89 34.01 10.54
N ASP A 349 21.18 34.37 10.71
CA ASP A 349 22.21 34.33 9.64
C ASP A 349 23.06 33.05 9.71
N LEU A 350 22.49 31.96 10.22
CA LEU A 350 23.19 30.70 10.43
C LEU A 350 23.39 29.94 9.11
N ASP A 351 24.54 29.24 8.99
CA ASP A 351 24.86 28.39 7.85
C ASP A 351 24.02 27.09 7.90
N LEU A 352 22.90 27.08 7.17
CA LEU A 352 21.97 25.95 7.16
C LEU A 352 22.63 24.65 6.65
N LYS A 353 23.63 24.72 5.74
CA LYS A 353 24.34 23.53 5.27
C LYS A 353 25.18 22.89 6.38
N LYS A 354 25.87 23.69 7.17
CA LYS A 354 26.62 23.19 8.31
C LYS A 354 25.72 22.56 9.36
N ILE A 355 24.58 23.19 9.66
CA ILE A 355 23.59 22.64 10.59
C ILE A 355 23.02 21.34 10.04
N ALA A 356 22.64 21.30 8.78
CA ALA A 356 22.15 20.08 8.13
C ALA A 356 23.14 18.92 8.24
N ALA A 357 24.43 19.19 8.01
CA ALA A 357 25.48 18.17 8.12
C ALA A 357 25.60 17.58 9.54
N LEU A 358 25.39 18.39 10.58
CA LEU A 358 25.39 17.93 11.96
C LEU A 358 24.17 17.05 12.30
N LEU A 359 23.04 17.29 11.61
CA LEU A 359 21.78 16.60 11.87
C LEU A 359 21.64 15.29 11.11
N GLN A 360 22.22 15.15 9.91
CA GLN A 360 21.99 14.03 9.01
C GLN A 360 22.08 12.65 9.68
N LYS A 361 23.04 12.47 10.56
CA LYS A 361 23.29 11.20 11.28
C LYS A 361 22.41 11.01 12.53
N ARG A 362 21.61 12.02 12.89
CA ARG A 362 20.84 12.05 14.15
C ARG A 362 19.32 12.02 13.93
N LEU A 363 18.88 12.26 12.70
CA LEU A 363 17.45 12.30 12.37
C LEU A 363 16.86 10.90 12.31
N GLU A 364 15.69 10.75 12.89
CA GLU A 364 14.79 9.63 12.64
C GLU A 364 13.81 9.97 11.52
N THR A 365 13.28 11.21 11.51
CA THR A 365 12.46 11.77 10.45
C THR A 365 12.87 13.23 10.17
N LEU A 366 12.48 13.76 9.02
CA LEU A 366 12.72 15.18 8.71
C LEU A 366 11.96 16.13 9.66
N ASN A 367 10.88 15.66 10.27
CA ASN A 367 10.10 16.45 11.23
C ASN A 367 10.78 16.61 12.60
N ASP A 368 11.88 15.91 12.85
CA ASP A 368 12.70 16.13 14.06
C ASP A 368 13.50 17.43 14.00
N ILE A 369 13.72 17.98 12.78
CA ILE A 369 14.59 19.14 12.55
C ILE A 369 14.22 20.31 13.46
N PRO A 370 12.98 20.81 13.52
CA PRO A 370 12.65 21.97 14.33
C PRO A 370 13.06 21.82 15.80
N ARG A 371 12.80 20.65 16.39
CA ARG A 371 13.13 20.35 17.80
C ARG A 371 14.64 20.23 18.02
N LEU A 372 15.40 19.79 17.02
CA LEU A 372 16.83 19.58 17.14
C LEU A 372 17.66 20.85 16.86
N VAL A 373 17.03 21.92 16.39
CA VAL A 373 17.71 23.19 16.06
C VAL A 373 17.22 24.40 16.86
N ASP A 374 16.23 24.21 17.76
CA ASP A 374 15.61 25.30 18.52
C ASP A 374 16.65 26.09 19.34
N PHE A 375 17.61 25.42 19.94
CA PHE A 375 18.68 26.02 20.73
C PHE A 375 19.66 26.88 19.92
N PHE A 376 19.70 26.78 18.60
CA PHE A 376 20.51 27.66 17.74
C PHE A 376 19.90 29.06 17.66
N LYS A 377 18.60 29.19 17.84
CA LYS A 377 17.89 30.46 17.77
C LYS A 377 17.81 31.12 19.14
N GLU A 378 17.50 30.33 20.12
CA GLU A 378 17.30 30.78 21.51
C GLU A 378 17.57 29.60 22.44
N LEU A 379 18.26 29.84 23.55
CA LEU A 379 18.43 28.82 24.57
C LEU A 379 17.08 28.55 25.23
N PRO A 380 16.46 27.39 25.04
CA PRO A 380 15.15 27.09 25.62
C PRO A 380 15.24 26.98 27.15
N ASP A 381 14.13 27.26 27.84
CA ASP A 381 14.01 26.89 29.22
C ASP A 381 14.06 25.39 29.40
N TYR A 382 15.00 24.90 30.19
CA TYR A 382 15.17 23.46 30.45
C TYR A 382 15.33 23.16 31.94
N SER A 383 14.93 21.95 32.31
CA SER A 383 15.10 21.47 33.69
C SER A 383 16.55 21.06 33.95
N THR A 384 17.10 21.44 35.09
CA THR A 384 18.42 20.98 35.56
C THR A 384 18.48 19.47 35.81
N GLU A 385 17.32 18.79 35.87
CA GLU A 385 17.25 17.33 35.92
C GLU A 385 17.96 16.66 34.73
N LEU A 386 18.09 17.35 33.59
CA LEU A 386 18.86 16.89 32.43
C LEU A 386 20.31 16.59 32.74
N TYR A 387 20.90 17.24 33.71
CA TYR A 387 22.27 17.01 34.16
C TYR A 387 22.43 15.80 35.06
N THR A 388 21.34 15.18 35.52
CA THR A 388 21.37 14.01 36.37
C THR A 388 21.20 12.72 35.56
N HIS A 389 22.24 11.89 35.47
CA HIS A 389 22.18 10.65 34.74
C HIS A 389 22.81 9.47 35.52
N LYS A 390 21.98 8.52 35.90
CA LYS A 390 22.36 7.42 36.79
C LYS A 390 23.51 6.56 36.30
N LYS A 391 23.53 6.22 35.00
CA LYS A 391 24.61 5.39 34.38
C LYS A 391 25.92 6.17 34.23
N MET A 392 25.85 7.46 33.91
CA MET A 392 27.02 8.34 33.78
C MET A 392 27.50 8.83 35.12
N LYS A 393 26.73 8.65 36.19
CA LYS A 393 27.01 9.10 37.55
C LYS A 393 27.17 10.61 37.61
N THR A 394 26.29 11.34 36.94
CA THR A 394 26.22 12.79 37.00
C THR A 394 25.09 13.23 37.93
N ASN A 395 25.26 14.39 38.52
CA ASN A 395 24.30 15.16 39.28
C ASN A 395 24.61 16.66 39.10
N ASP A 396 23.82 17.55 39.66
CA ASP A 396 23.96 18.99 39.48
C ASP A 396 25.36 19.50 39.89
N GLU A 397 25.94 18.98 40.97
CA GLU A 397 27.26 19.36 41.46
C GLU A 397 28.38 18.92 40.49
N ILE A 398 28.35 17.68 40.05
CA ILE A 398 29.34 17.15 39.10
C ILE A 398 29.20 17.86 37.75
N ALA A 399 27.98 18.07 37.27
CA ALA A 399 27.75 18.78 36.03
C ALA A 399 28.24 20.21 36.06
N LEU A 400 27.95 20.94 37.16
CA LEU A 400 28.40 22.31 37.33
C LEU A 400 29.95 22.41 37.37
N SER A 401 30.61 21.52 38.12
CA SER A 401 32.08 21.51 38.17
C SER A 401 32.72 21.15 36.80
N SER A 402 32.11 20.21 36.06
CA SER A 402 32.56 19.84 34.70
C SER A 402 32.39 21.00 33.72
N LEU A 403 31.26 21.68 33.74
CA LEU A 403 31.01 22.84 32.86
C LEU A 403 31.95 24.01 33.18
N GLN A 404 32.20 24.29 34.48
CA GLN A 404 33.13 25.33 34.90
C GLN A 404 34.58 25.05 34.45
N ALA A 405 34.99 23.77 34.41
CA ALA A 405 36.29 23.35 33.94
C ALA A 405 36.38 23.38 32.42
N ALA A 406 35.30 23.02 31.72
CA ALA A 406 35.27 22.99 30.25
C ALA A 406 35.25 24.36 29.60
N LEU A 407 34.58 25.34 30.22
CA LEU A 407 34.40 26.68 29.64
C LEU A 407 35.73 27.36 29.26
N PRO A 408 36.74 27.48 30.12
CA PRO A 408 38.00 28.13 29.76
C PRO A 408 38.79 27.32 28.71
N VAL A 409 38.67 26.00 28.65
CA VAL A 409 39.30 25.18 27.64
C VAL A 409 38.70 25.48 26.28
N LEU A 410 37.37 25.60 26.17
CA LEU A 410 36.67 25.93 24.94
C LEU A 410 36.89 27.38 24.51
N GLU A 411 36.92 28.33 25.43
CA GLU A 411 37.17 29.75 25.14
C GLU A 411 38.56 30.01 24.57
N ASN A 412 39.54 29.19 24.94
CA ASN A 412 40.91 29.30 24.46
C ASN A 412 41.22 28.46 23.21
N LEU A 413 40.25 27.77 22.64
CA LEU A 413 40.46 27.01 21.39
C LEU A 413 40.68 27.95 20.20
N SER A 414 41.79 27.77 19.50
CA SER A 414 42.12 28.52 18.27
C SER A 414 41.33 28.00 17.06
N ASP A 415 41.08 26.70 17.02
CA ASP A 415 40.39 26.01 15.92
C ASP A 415 39.09 25.37 16.40
N TRP A 416 37.97 25.94 15.97
CA TRP A 416 36.64 25.41 16.30
C TRP A 416 36.21 24.37 15.24
N ASN A 417 36.65 23.13 15.43
CA ASN A 417 36.22 21.97 14.65
C ASN A 417 36.00 20.77 15.57
N GLU A 418 35.31 19.75 15.06
CA GLU A 418 34.94 18.55 15.84
C GLU A 418 36.15 17.89 16.53
N THR A 419 37.26 17.73 15.80
CA THR A 419 38.45 17.08 16.31
C THR A 419 39.11 17.90 17.43
N ALA A 420 39.31 19.20 17.22
CA ALA A 420 39.96 20.06 18.22
C ALA A 420 39.12 20.18 19.49
N ILE A 421 37.80 20.32 19.38
CA ILE A 421 36.89 20.33 20.52
C ILE A 421 36.93 19.02 21.27
N HIS A 422 36.80 17.88 20.57
CA HIS A 422 36.83 16.54 21.16
C HIS A 422 38.15 16.28 21.91
N ASP A 423 39.28 16.51 21.24
CA ASP A 423 40.61 16.16 21.80
C ASP A 423 40.93 17.03 23.04
N SER A 424 40.57 18.32 23.01
CA SER A 424 40.75 19.22 24.13
C SER A 424 39.87 18.83 25.35
N LEU A 425 38.61 18.46 25.11
CA LEU A 425 37.76 17.98 26.17
C LEU A 425 38.18 16.59 26.69
N MET A 426 38.69 15.71 25.84
CA MET A 426 39.25 14.43 26.26
C MET A 426 40.52 14.60 27.11
N ALA A 427 41.39 15.53 26.76
CA ALA A 427 42.54 15.89 27.61
C ALA A 427 42.07 16.36 28.98
N LEU A 428 41.07 17.24 29.04
CA LEU A 428 40.45 17.74 30.30
C LEU A 428 39.86 16.58 31.14
N VAL A 429 39.18 15.61 30.51
CA VAL A 429 38.69 14.39 31.21
C VAL A 429 39.84 13.66 31.91
N GLY A 430 40.97 13.52 31.21
CA GLY A 430 42.18 12.92 31.78
C GLY A 430 42.79 13.71 32.96
N GLU A 431 42.85 15.04 32.84
CA GLU A 431 43.35 15.94 33.89
C GLU A 431 42.48 15.91 35.12
N LEU A 432 41.14 15.91 34.94
CA LEU A 432 40.17 15.88 36.04
C LEU A 432 40.03 14.46 36.66
N GLY A 433 40.52 13.43 36.01
CA GLY A 433 40.39 12.04 36.48
C GLY A 433 38.94 11.55 36.51
N ILE A 434 38.06 12.12 35.69
CA ILE A 434 36.62 11.78 35.56
C ILE A 434 36.37 10.85 34.39
N LYS A 435 35.14 10.34 34.29
CA LYS A 435 34.72 9.54 33.12
C LYS A 435 34.19 10.44 32.02
N ASN A 436 34.33 10.01 30.76
CA ASN A 436 33.82 10.76 29.61
C ASN A 436 32.36 11.22 29.80
N GLY A 437 31.47 10.33 30.24
CA GLY A 437 30.06 10.66 30.46
C GLY A 437 29.77 11.61 31.65
N GLN A 438 30.81 12.12 32.32
CA GLN A 438 30.66 13.17 33.35
C GLN A 438 30.97 14.55 32.79
N LEU A 439 31.56 14.63 31.59
CA LEU A 439 31.85 15.88 30.91
C LEU A 439 31.02 16.01 29.60
N PHE A 440 30.87 14.91 28.87
CA PHE A 440 30.12 14.84 27.60
C PHE A 440 28.66 14.48 27.77
#